data_c6b6101c69dc99de8307f51203cb5a20
#
_entry.id   c6b6101c69dc99de8307f51203cb5a20
#
_cell.length_a   1.000
_cell.length_b   1.000
_cell.length_c   1.000
_cell.angle_alpha   90.00
_cell.angle_beta   90.00
_cell.angle_gamma   90.00
#
_symmetry.space_group_name_H-M   'P 1'
#
loop_
_entity.id
_entity.type
_entity.pdbx_description
1 polymer ?
#
loop_
_entity_poly.entity_id
_entity_poly.type
_entity_poly.pdbx_seq_one_letter_code
_entity_poly.pdbx_strand_id
1 'polypeptide(L)'
;MSLGKAETLSLLERQQLIDRAVRGAVEHAYHHAPAVREKMDRVGVSPSDIQTARDLEKLPVTTKDELVSLQKANPPFGGFVTIPVSKLRKICTSPGPIFEPEAGDPLERAAVVVKGLAAAGFTAGDIIL
;
A
#
# COMPACT_ATOMS: atom_id res chain seq x y z
N MET A 1 16.07 -21.25 3.67
CA MET A 1 15.71 -19.81 3.81
C MET A 1 15.04 -19.63 5.16
N SER A 2 15.51 -18.76 6.04
CA SER A 2 14.89 -18.57 7.36
C SER A 2 13.69 -17.63 7.23
N LEU A 3 12.57 -18.00 7.85
CA LEU A 3 11.44 -17.10 8.05
C LEU A 3 11.91 -15.86 8.83
N GLY A 4 11.50 -14.67 8.43
CA GLY A 4 11.85 -13.45 9.14
C GLY A 4 11.14 -13.37 10.50
N LYS A 5 11.61 -12.48 11.37
CA LYS A 5 11.03 -12.32 12.72
C LYS A 5 9.52 -12.04 12.71
N ALA A 6 9.01 -11.36 11.68
CA ALA A 6 7.59 -11.04 11.56
C ALA A 6 6.70 -12.27 11.31
N GLU A 7 7.22 -13.31 10.67
CA GLU A 7 6.48 -14.54 10.36
C GLU A 7 6.31 -15.45 11.58
N THR A 8 7.11 -15.25 12.63
CA THR A 8 7.09 -16.06 13.86
C THR A 8 6.37 -15.38 15.03
N LEU A 9 5.78 -14.21 14.80
CA LEU A 9 5.01 -13.48 15.80
C LEU A 9 3.73 -14.25 16.19
N SER A 10 3.35 -14.16 17.45
CA SER A 10 2.03 -14.58 17.91
C SER A 10 0.92 -13.76 17.21
N LEU A 11 -0.31 -14.26 17.23
CA LEU A 11 -1.46 -13.54 16.64
C LEU A 11 -1.62 -12.13 17.23
N LEU A 12 -1.45 -11.98 18.53
CA LEU A 12 -1.55 -10.68 19.21
C LEU A 12 -0.44 -9.71 18.77
N GLU A 13 0.79 -10.16 18.73
CA GLU A 13 1.92 -9.33 18.29
C GLU A 13 1.78 -8.94 16.81
N ARG A 14 1.30 -9.86 15.97
CA ARG A 14 1.01 -9.59 14.57
C ARG A 14 -0.07 -8.52 14.41
N GLN A 15 -1.17 -8.64 15.17
CA GLN A 15 -2.24 -7.63 15.15
C GLN A 15 -1.71 -6.25 15.56
N GLN A 16 -0.95 -6.18 16.65
CA GLN A 16 -0.34 -4.93 17.10
C GLN A 16 0.62 -4.32 16.08
N LEU A 17 1.38 -5.16 15.35
CA LEU A 17 2.26 -4.70 14.27
C LEU A 17 1.44 -4.11 13.11
N ILE A 18 0.38 -4.81 12.70
CA ILE A 18 -0.52 -4.35 11.63
C ILE A 18 -1.18 -3.01 12.02
N ASP A 19 -1.73 -2.93 13.22
CA ASP A 19 -2.42 -1.71 13.69
C ASP A 19 -1.47 -0.51 13.75
N ARG A 20 -0.23 -0.69 14.20
CA ARG A 20 0.79 0.37 14.14
C ARG A 20 1.11 0.79 12.71
N ALA A 21 1.27 -0.17 11.81
CA ALA A 21 1.55 0.11 10.40
C ALA A 21 0.40 0.85 9.73
N VAL A 22 -0.85 0.45 10.00
CA VAL A 22 -2.06 1.11 9.49
C VAL A 22 -2.13 2.56 9.96
N ARG A 23 -1.96 2.82 11.27
CA ARG A 23 -1.96 4.20 11.78
C ARG A 23 -0.93 5.07 11.08
N GLY A 24 0.32 4.60 11.01
CA GLY A 24 1.38 5.36 10.36
C GLY A 24 1.12 5.60 8.87
N ALA A 25 0.58 4.60 8.16
CA ALA A 25 0.26 4.72 6.75
C ALA A 25 -0.89 5.70 6.49
N VAL A 26 -1.95 5.65 7.30
CA VAL A 26 -3.09 6.56 7.16
C VAL A 26 -2.69 8.00 7.50
N GLU A 27 -1.96 8.22 8.58
CA GLU A 27 -1.45 9.54 8.94
C GLU A 27 -0.54 10.12 7.86
N HIS A 28 0.41 9.31 7.36
CA HIS A 28 1.28 9.72 6.27
C HIS A 28 0.48 10.06 5.00
N ALA A 29 -0.47 9.21 4.60
CA ALA A 29 -1.28 9.41 3.42
C ALA A 29 -2.17 10.67 3.55
N TYR A 30 -2.77 10.91 4.71
CA TYR A 30 -3.56 12.10 4.97
C TYR A 30 -2.75 13.40 4.79
N HIS A 31 -1.51 13.42 5.28
CA HIS A 31 -0.67 14.61 5.19
C HIS A 31 -0.02 14.82 3.83
N HIS A 32 0.24 13.75 3.07
CA HIS A 32 1.05 13.80 1.85
C HIS A 32 0.33 13.43 0.56
N ALA A 33 -0.87 12.83 0.63
CA ALA A 33 -1.69 12.49 -0.54
C ALA A 33 -2.99 13.30 -0.54
N PRO A 34 -3.08 14.38 -1.33
CA PRO A 34 -4.26 15.26 -1.34
C PRO A 34 -5.59 14.51 -1.58
N ALA A 35 -5.60 13.51 -2.47
CA ALA A 35 -6.79 12.72 -2.74
C ALA A 35 -7.25 11.88 -1.54
N VAL A 36 -6.32 11.38 -0.72
CA VAL A 36 -6.65 10.63 0.49
C VAL A 36 -7.26 11.57 1.52
N ARG A 37 -6.63 12.72 1.76
CA ARG A 37 -7.16 13.73 2.67
C ARG A 37 -8.55 14.17 2.29
N GLU A 38 -8.77 14.53 1.04
CA GLU A 38 -10.09 14.96 0.54
C GLU A 38 -11.16 13.88 0.74
N LYS A 39 -10.82 12.61 0.49
CA LYS A 39 -11.74 11.49 0.71
C LYS A 39 -12.08 11.31 2.19
N MET A 40 -11.12 11.43 3.09
CA MET A 40 -11.32 11.32 4.53
C MET A 40 -12.15 12.50 5.06
N ASP A 41 -11.80 13.73 4.68
CA ASP A 41 -12.50 14.94 5.10
C ASP A 41 -13.97 14.92 4.64
N ARG A 42 -14.25 14.42 3.44
CA ARG A 42 -15.62 14.30 2.88
C ARG A 42 -16.54 13.43 3.73
N VAL A 43 -15.99 12.42 4.39
CA VAL A 43 -16.77 11.53 5.28
C VAL A 43 -16.59 11.86 6.77
N GLY A 44 -15.87 12.96 7.08
CA GLY A 44 -15.66 13.42 8.45
C GLY A 44 -14.77 12.49 9.28
N VAL A 45 -13.87 11.72 8.63
CA VAL A 45 -12.93 10.82 9.30
C VAL A 45 -11.55 11.45 9.33
N SER A 46 -10.95 11.52 10.51
CA SER A 46 -9.60 11.99 10.75
C SER A 46 -8.61 10.82 10.92
N PRO A 47 -7.30 11.02 10.80
CA PRO A 47 -6.31 9.98 11.11
C PRO A 47 -6.45 9.39 12.51
N SER A 48 -6.86 10.21 13.50
CA SER A 48 -7.05 9.75 14.88
C SER A 48 -8.21 8.76 15.06
N ASP A 49 -9.14 8.69 14.10
CA ASP A 49 -10.26 7.75 14.12
C ASP A 49 -9.85 6.34 13.63
N ILE A 50 -8.65 6.22 13.06
CA ILE A 50 -8.11 4.97 12.52
C ILE A 50 -7.01 4.45 13.46
N GLN A 51 -7.40 3.62 14.43
CA GLN A 51 -6.49 3.05 15.42
C GLN A 51 -6.10 1.60 15.13
N THR A 52 -6.94 0.89 14.40
CA THR A 52 -6.77 -0.53 14.06
C THR A 52 -7.00 -0.77 12.57
N ALA A 53 -6.57 -1.92 12.06
CA ALA A 53 -6.88 -2.33 10.68
C ALA A 53 -8.38 -2.39 10.39
N ARG A 54 -9.20 -2.73 11.39
CA ARG A 54 -10.66 -2.77 11.24
C ARG A 54 -11.25 -1.37 11.00
N ASP A 55 -10.65 -0.33 11.55
CA ASP A 55 -11.14 1.03 11.36
C ASP A 55 -11.03 1.53 9.91
N LEU A 56 -10.26 0.83 9.06
CA LEU A 56 -10.23 1.12 7.62
C LEU A 56 -11.60 0.98 6.95
N GLU A 57 -12.54 0.25 7.54
CA GLU A 57 -13.93 0.15 7.08
C GLU A 57 -14.67 1.51 7.10
N LYS A 58 -14.17 2.47 7.88
CA LYS A 58 -14.70 3.85 7.92
C LYS A 58 -14.34 4.66 6.67
N LEU A 59 -13.32 4.23 5.93
CA LEU A 59 -12.83 4.94 4.77
C LEU A 59 -13.57 4.53 3.49
N PRO A 60 -13.92 5.48 2.60
CA PRO A 60 -14.56 5.15 1.35
C PRO A 60 -13.60 4.41 0.42
N VAL A 61 -14.08 3.31 -0.16
CA VAL A 61 -13.33 2.56 -1.17
C VAL A 61 -13.12 3.41 -2.41
N THR A 62 -11.93 3.35 -3.00
CA THR A 62 -11.67 3.90 -4.33
C THR A 62 -11.84 2.79 -5.35
N THR A 63 -12.86 2.88 -6.17
CA THR A 63 -13.08 1.91 -7.26
C THR A 63 -12.09 2.14 -8.40
N LYS A 64 -11.93 1.13 -9.26
CA LYS A 64 -11.06 1.23 -10.43
C LYS A 64 -11.49 2.36 -11.38
N ASP A 65 -12.78 2.51 -11.63
CA ASP A 65 -13.33 3.54 -12.51
C ASP A 65 -13.17 4.94 -11.91
N GLU A 66 -13.35 5.07 -10.60
CA GLU A 66 -13.07 6.30 -9.88
C GLU A 66 -11.58 6.67 -9.98
N LEU A 67 -10.67 5.71 -9.82
CA LEU A 67 -9.23 5.96 -9.93
C LEU A 67 -8.84 6.45 -11.33
N VAL A 68 -9.38 5.83 -12.39
CA VAL A 68 -9.19 6.29 -13.78
C VAL A 68 -9.64 7.74 -13.94
N SER A 69 -10.81 8.08 -13.39
CA SER A 69 -11.37 9.43 -13.46
C SER A 69 -10.51 10.44 -12.70
N LEU A 70 -10.05 10.08 -11.50
CA LEU A 70 -9.16 10.92 -10.68
C LEU A 70 -7.81 11.16 -11.35
N GLN A 71 -7.21 10.12 -11.97
CA GLN A 71 -5.95 10.27 -12.70
C GLN A 71 -6.09 11.14 -13.95
N LYS A 72 -7.24 11.14 -14.62
CA LYS A 72 -7.53 12.06 -15.73
C LYS A 72 -7.72 13.50 -15.26
N ALA A 73 -8.38 13.70 -14.13
CA ALA A 73 -8.65 15.02 -13.58
C ALA A 73 -7.41 15.68 -12.97
N ASN A 74 -6.53 14.87 -12.35
CA ASN A 74 -5.27 15.30 -11.74
C ASN A 74 -4.11 14.40 -12.17
N PRO A 75 -3.57 14.59 -13.39
CA PRO A 75 -2.51 13.72 -13.93
C PRO A 75 -1.20 13.86 -13.17
N PRO A 76 -0.37 12.81 -13.14
CA PRO A 76 -0.65 11.48 -13.68
C PRO A 76 -1.28 10.53 -12.67
N PHE A 77 -1.29 10.84 -11.37
CA PHE A 77 -1.58 9.89 -10.31
C PHE A 77 -2.83 10.20 -9.47
N GLY A 78 -3.65 11.16 -9.89
CA GLY A 78 -4.92 11.48 -9.21
C GLY A 78 -4.76 12.03 -7.79
N GLY A 79 -3.58 12.53 -7.42
CA GLY A 79 -3.31 13.05 -6.07
C GLY A 79 -3.02 11.98 -5.00
N PHE A 80 -2.76 10.73 -5.40
CA PHE A 80 -2.48 9.63 -4.46
C PHE A 80 -1.00 9.43 -4.13
N VAL A 81 -0.08 10.10 -4.81
CA VAL A 81 1.36 9.95 -4.56
C VAL A 81 1.81 10.83 -3.42
N THR A 82 2.56 10.25 -2.49
CA THR A 82 3.05 10.91 -1.27
C THR A 82 4.48 11.44 -1.37
N ILE A 83 5.15 11.25 -2.52
CA ILE A 83 6.53 11.65 -2.77
C ILE A 83 6.63 12.39 -4.10
N PRO A 84 7.68 13.22 -4.31
CA PRO A 84 7.92 13.85 -5.60
C PRO A 84 8.08 12.82 -6.73
N VAL A 85 7.52 13.12 -7.91
CA VAL A 85 7.59 12.25 -9.11
C VAL A 85 9.06 11.91 -9.46
N SER A 86 10.00 12.82 -9.22
CA SER A 86 11.44 12.62 -9.42
C SER A 86 12.05 11.54 -8.52
N LYS A 87 11.35 11.08 -7.48
CA LYS A 87 11.76 10.00 -6.59
C LYS A 87 11.13 8.65 -6.96
N LEU A 88 10.28 8.62 -7.96
CA LEU A 88 9.73 7.37 -8.48
C LEU A 88 10.81 6.61 -9.24
N ARG A 89 10.84 5.29 -9.06
CA ARG A 89 11.76 4.40 -9.74
C ARG A 89 11.22 3.95 -11.10
N LYS A 90 9.94 3.65 -11.16
CA LYS A 90 9.22 3.30 -12.38
C LYS A 90 7.74 3.59 -12.25
N ILE A 91 7.07 3.59 -13.38
CA ILE A 91 5.62 3.67 -13.50
C ILE A 91 5.18 2.46 -14.31
N CYS A 92 4.33 1.62 -13.72
CA CYS A 92 3.64 0.56 -14.43
C CYS A 92 2.27 1.06 -14.92
N THR A 93 1.72 0.38 -15.91
CA THR A 93 0.37 0.67 -16.41
C THR A 93 -0.43 -0.61 -16.39
N SER A 94 -1.56 -0.60 -15.71
CA SER A 94 -2.54 -1.68 -15.76
C SER A 94 -3.70 -1.35 -16.68
N PRO A 95 -4.47 -2.36 -17.16
CA PRO A 95 -5.63 -2.11 -18.01
C PRO A 95 -6.63 -1.15 -17.35
N GLY A 96 -6.98 -0.07 -18.12
CA GLY A 96 -7.90 0.95 -17.62
C GLY A 96 -7.77 2.34 -18.23
N PRO A 97 -6.64 2.91 -18.76
CA PRO A 97 -5.29 2.74 -18.26
C PRO A 97 -5.12 3.37 -16.88
N ILE A 98 -4.51 2.65 -15.94
CA ILE A 98 -4.19 3.15 -14.61
C ILE A 98 -2.67 3.20 -14.46
N PHE A 99 -2.16 4.34 -14.02
CA PHE A 99 -0.74 4.52 -13.72
C PHE A 99 -0.46 4.12 -12.28
N GLU A 100 0.48 3.20 -12.11
CA GLU A 100 0.91 2.64 -10.83
C GLU A 100 2.36 3.03 -10.57
N PRO A 101 2.59 4.10 -9.78
CA PRO A 101 3.93 4.55 -9.47
C PRO A 101 4.61 3.63 -8.45
N GLU A 102 5.87 3.32 -8.68
CA GLU A 102 6.71 2.56 -7.76
C GLU A 102 7.90 3.37 -7.28
N ALA A 103 8.12 3.30 -5.97
CA ALA A 103 9.29 3.86 -5.29
C ALA A 103 9.91 2.82 -4.34
N GLY A 104 10.97 3.19 -3.64
CA GLY A 104 11.64 2.32 -2.66
C GLY A 104 12.65 1.34 -3.27
N ASP A 105 13.21 0.50 -2.40
CA ASP A 105 14.24 -0.47 -2.78
C ASP A 105 13.60 -1.68 -3.47
N PRO A 106 14.06 -2.03 -4.70
CA PRO A 106 13.64 -3.26 -5.37
C PRO A 106 13.88 -4.53 -4.55
N LEU A 107 14.93 -4.56 -3.75
CA LEU A 107 15.27 -5.72 -2.92
C LEU A 107 14.25 -5.95 -1.79
N GLU A 108 13.72 -4.88 -1.21
CA GLU A 108 12.65 -5.00 -0.20
C GLU A 108 11.37 -5.61 -0.80
N ARG A 109 11.00 -5.21 -2.02
CA ARG A 109 9.86 -5.80 -2.73
C ARG A 109 10.10 -7.25 -3.13
N ALA A 110 11.30 -7.55 -3.64
CA ALA A 110 11.69 -8.92 -3.97
C ALA A 110 11.64 -9.81 -2.71
N ALA A 111 12.04 -9.31 -1.55
CA ALA A 111 11.98 -10.04 -0.29
C ALA A 111 10.55 -10.48 0.06
N VAL A 112 9.53 -9.68 -0.24
CA VAL A 112 8.11 -10.06 -0.02
C VAL A 112 7.71 -11.22 -0.92
N VAL A 113 8.06 -11.16 -2.21
CA VAL A 113 7.78 -12.24 -3.19
C VAL A 113 8.50 -13.53 -2.78
N VAL A 114 9.79 -13.42 -2.44
CA VAL A 114 10.61 -14.55 -1.99
C VAL A 114 10.03 -15.23 -0.75
N LYS A 115 9.49 -14.46 0.21
CA LYS A 115 8.81 -15.01 1.39
C LYS A 115 7.54 -15.77 1.02
N GLY A 116 6.75 -15.23 0.09
CA GLY A 116 5.55 -15.91 -0.42
C GLY A 116 5.88 -17.24 -1.09
N LEU A 117 6.90 -17.27 -1.96
CA LEU A 117 7.38 -18.48 -2.61
C LEU A 117 7.91 -19.51 -1.60
N ALA A 118 8.69 -19.06 -0.62
CA ALA A 118 9.18 -19.94 0.44
C ALA A 118 8.03 -20.55 1.28
N ALA A 119 6.99 -19.77 1.58
CA ALA A 119 5.80 -20.25 2.28
C ALA A 119 5.00 -21.26 1.46
N ALA A 120 5.03 -21.15 0.12
CA ALA A 120 4.43 -22.11 -0.81
C ALA A 120 5.31 -23.35 -1.05
N GLY A 121 6.49 -23.46 -0.39
CA GLY A 121 7.36 -24.60 -0.45
C GLY A 121 8.46 -24.55 -1.50
N PHE A 122 8.60 -23.42 -2.22
CA PHE A 122 9.68 -23.26 -3.19
C PHE A 122 11.04 -23.10 -2.52
N THR A 123 12.06 -23.71 -3.12
CA THR A 123 13.44 -23.72 -2.66
C THR A 123 14.39 -23.19 -3.75
N ALA A 124 15.64 -22.93 -3.36
CA ALA A 124 16.66 -22.55 -4.35
C ALA A 124 16.89 -23.71 -5.33
N GLY A 125 16.81 -23.43 -6.62
CA GLY A 125 16.94 -24.42 -7.70
C GLY A 125 15.63 -24.87 -8.32
N ASP A 126 14.47 -24.54 -7.73
CA ASP A 126 13.17 -24.81 -8.34
C ASP A 126 12.95 -23.95 -9.57
N ILE A 127 12.33 -24.53 -10.60
CA ILE A 127 11.95 -23.84 -11.83
C ILE A 127 10.46 -23.52 -11.75
N ILE A 128 10.13 -22.25 -11.94
CA ILE A 128 8.75 -21.77 -11.97
C ILE A 128 8.41 -21.43 -13.42
N LEU A 129 7.36 -22.04 -13.96
CA LEU A 129 6.85 -21.82 -15.31
C LEU A 129 5.56 -20.99 -15.26
#